data_14c1586755cf6edd2ce72e44aba633fd
#
_entry.id   14c1586755cf6edd2ce72e44aba633fd
#
_cell.length_a   1.000
_cell.length_b   1.000
_cell.length_c   1.000
_cell.angle_alpha   90.00
_cell.angle_beta   90.00
_cell.angle_gamma   90.00
#
_symmetry.space_group_name_H-M   'P 1'
#
loop_
_entity.id
_entity.type
_entity.pdbx_description
1 polymer ?
#
loop_
_entity_poly.entity_id
_entity_poly.type
_entity_poly.pdbx_seq_one_letter_code
_entity_poly.pdbx_strand_id
1 'polypeptide(L)'
;CIGVYLIRNVVYYINLTINGRKYQIAHAQTFLTPERMLDKRKIYMGDGHYEYFIRGMEEHEQFISVVGHTVTDNRRIWVSPSGRTIRIDCGAGYKCYGKEGTLGAIRLNDMKEFYIN
;
A
#
# COMPACT_ATOMS: atom_id res chain seq x y z
N CYS A 1 17.70 18.76 -9.52
CA CYS A 1 17.63 18.19 -8.16
C CYS A 1 16.69 16.98 -8.13
N ILE A 2 17.14 15.86 -7.58
CA ILE A 2 16.37 14.62 -7.45
C ILE A 2 15.04 14.85 -6.72
N GLY A 3 15.02 15.64 -5.66
CA GLY A 3 13.81 15.93 -4.90
C GLY A 3 12.72 16.58 -5.74
N VAL A 4 13.08 17.54 -6.57
CA VAL A 4 12.12 18.22 -7.48
C VAL A 4 11.61 17.25 -8.55
N TYR A 5 12.48 16.40 -9.08
CA TYR A 5 12.09 15.37 -10.04
C TYR A 5 11.08 14.40 -9.43
N LEU A 6 11.33 13.89 -8.23
CA LEU A 6 10.43 12.98 -7.53
C LEU A 6 9.06 13.62 -7.27
N ILE A 7 9.03 14.85 -6.77
CA ILE A 7 7.77 15.57 -6.50
C ILE A 7 6.92 15.72 -7.76
N ARG A 8 7.54 15.97 -8.92
CA ARG A 8 6.84 16.14 -10.19
C ARG A 8 6.39 14.84 -10.85
N ASN A 9 7.03 13.72 -10.54
CA ASN A 9 6.83 12.43 -11.20
C ASN A 9 6.21 11.37 -10.32
N VAL A 10 5.92 11.66 -9.05
CA VAL A 10 5.22 10.74 -8.15
C VAL A 10 3.79 10.53 -8.66
N VAL A 11 3.39 9.29 -8.73
CA VAL A 11 2.03 8.88 -9.06
C VAL A 11 1.24 8.52 -7.80
N TYR A 12 -0.07 8.68 -7.82
CA TYR A 12 -0.90 8.30 -6.69
C TYR A 12 -1.12 6.79 -6.59
N TYR A 13 -1.10 6.10 -7.72
CA TYR A 13 -1.27 4.65 -7.79
C TYR A 13 -0.59 4.09 -9.04
N ILE A 14 -0.36 2.79 -9.02
CA ILE A 14 0.18 2.02 -10.15
C ILE A 14 -0.73 0.83 -10.39
N ASN A 15 -1.15 0.61 -11.64
CA ASN A 15 -1.82 -0.61 -12.06
C ASN A 15 -0.82 -1.56 -12.72
N LEU A 16 -0.82 -2.81 -12.29
CA LEU A 16 0.04 -3.87 -12.84
C LEU A 16 -0.80 -5.11 -13.12
N THR A 17 -0.37 -5.87 -14.14
CA THR A 17 -0.87 -7.23 -14.37
C THR A 17 0.31 -8.19 -14.32
N ILE A 18 0.25 -9.17 -13.45
CA ILE A 18 1.29 -10.17 -13.24
C ILE A 18 0.64 -11.55 -13.23
N ASN A 19 1.04 -12.43 -14.13
CA ASN A 19 0.47 -13.78 -14.28
C ASN A 19 -1.07 -13.77 -14.38
N GLY A 20 -1.63 -12.83 -15.13
CA GLY A 20 -3.07 -12.67 -15.31
C GLY A 20 -3.80 -12.05 -14.13
N ARG A 21 -3.13 -11.76 -13.02
CA ARG A 21 -3.70 -11.08 -11.86
C ARG A 21 -3.48 -9.57 -11.97
N LYS A 22 -4.55 -8.82 -11.76
CA LYS A 22 -4.51 -7.36 -11.75
C LYS A 22 -4.26 -6.85 -10.34
N TYR A 23 -3.31 -5.94 -10.22
CA TYR A 23 -2.95 -5.28 -8.97
C TYR A 23 -3.11 -3.77 -9.11
N GLN A 24 -3.58 -3.13 -8.05
CA GLN A 24 -3.42 -1.70 -7.88
C GLN A 24 -2.58 -1.42 -6.63
N ILE A 25 -1.50 -0.67 -6.81
CA ILE A 25 -0.57 -0.32 -5.74
C ILE A 25 -0.74 1.14 -5.42
N ALA A 26 -0.98 1.47 -4.16
CA ALA A 26 -1.08 2.84 -3.68
C ALA A 26 -0.45 2.95 -2.29
N HIS A 27 -0.14 4.18 -1.84
CA HIS A 27 0.42 4.39 -0.51
C HIS A 27 -0.57 3.94 0.59
N ALA A 28 -1.82 4.37 0.53
CA ALA A 28 -2.80 4.12 1.59
C ALA A 28 -4.04 3.37 1.13
N GLN A 29 -4.63 3.73 0.01
CA GLN A 29 -5.88 3.13 -0.47
C GLN A 29 -5.96 3.06 -1.99
N THR A 30 -6.71 2.08 -2.48
CA THR A 30 -6.94 1.82 -3.90
C THR A 30 -8.38 2.07 -4.29
N PHE A 31 -8.63 2.37 -5.58
CA PHE A 31 -9.97 2.67 -6.09
C PHE A 31 -10.19 2.18 -7.53
N LEU A 32 -11.42 1.75 -7.81
CA LEU A 32 -11.83 1.31 -9.13
C LEU A 32 -11.89 2.45 -10.16
N THR A 33 -12.36 3.61 -9.75
CA THR A 33 -12.60 4.76 -10.63
C THR A 33 -11.95 6.01 -10.06
N PRO A 34 -10.65 6.21 -10.34
CA PRO A 34 -9.92 7.38 -9.83
C PRO A 34 -10.55 8.72 -10.18
N GLU A 35 -11.29 8.77 -11.29
CA GLU A 35 -11.94 9.99 -11.78
C GLU A 35 -13.04 10.51 -10.85
N ARG A 36 -13.64 9.64 -10.07
CA ARG A 36 -14.69 10.00 -9.10
C ARG A 36 -14.15 10.59 -7.80
N MET A 37 -12.84 10.63 -7.64
CA MET A 37 -12.25 11.14 -6.42
C MET A 37 -12.14 12.65 -6.43
N LEU A 38 -12.76 13.27 -5.44
CA LEU A 38 -12.66 14.71 -5.21
C LEU A 38 -11.26 15.12 -4.72
N ASP A 39 -10.57 14.23 -4.03
CA ASP A 39 -9.23 14.48 -3.52
C ASP A 39 -8.37 13.21 -3.51
N LYS A 40 -7.69 12.99 -4.63
CA LYS A 40 -6.78 11.85 -4.83
C LYS A 40 -5.69 11.75 -3.75
N ARG A 41 -5.18 12.89 -3.31
CA ARG A 41 -4.11 12.92 -2.31
C ARG A 41 -4.59 12.38 -0.97
N LYS A 42 -5.74 12.80 -0.50
CA LYS A 42 -6.30 12.33 0.79
C LYS A 42 -6.49 10.82 0.78
N ILE A 43 -6.93 10.29 -0.32
CA ILE A 43 -7.31 8.89 -0.43
C ILE A 43 -6.09 8.00 -0.65
N TYR A 44 -5.34 8.21 -1.71
CA TYR A 44 -4.19 7.35 -2.03
C TYR A 44 -3.00 7.53 -1.09
N MET A 45 -2.79 8.73 -0.57
CA MET A 45 -1.67 9.07 0.29
C MET A 45 -1.99 9.03 1.78
N GLY A 46 -3.27 8.88 2.14
CA GLY A 46 -3.68 8.85 3.54
C GLY A 46 -3.71 10.20 4.23
N ASP A 47 -3.81 11.28 3.46
CA ASP A 47 -3.75 12.64 3.99
C ASP A 47 -5.13 13.06 4.50
N GLY A 48 -5.32 13.08 5.83
CA GLY A 48 -6.41 13.77 6.50
C GLY A 48 -7.62 12.97 6.97
N HIS A 49 -7.72 11.66 6.75
CA HIS A 49 -8.84 10.86 7.28
C HIS A 49 -8.42 9.51 7.81
N TYR A 50 -8.23 9.45 9.11
CA TYR A 50 -7.83 8.27 9.85
C TYR A 50 -8.81 7.09 9.71
N GLU A 51 -10.09 7.35 9.58
CA GLU A 51 -11.12 6.31 9.52
C GLU A 51 -11.09 5.46 8.25
N TYR A 52 -10.69 6.05 7.13
CA TYR A 52 -10.53 5.33 5.87
C TYR A 52 -9.44 4.25 5.93
N PHE A 53 -8.45 4.42 6.82
CA PHE A 53 -7.27 3.58 6.86
C PHE A 53 -7.35 2.43 7.84
N ILE A 54 -8.24 2.51 8.81
CA ILE A 54 -8.35 1.52 9.90
C ILE A 54 -9.47 0.51 9.65
N ARG A 55 -10.57 0.94 9.07
CA ARG A 55 -11.79 0.12 8.98
C ARG A 55 -11.93 -0.74 7.73
N GLY A 56 -10.88 -0.92 7.00
CA GLY A 56 -10.91 -1.83 5.88
C GLY A 56 -11.11 -1.08 4.58
N MET A 57 -10.06 -1.14 3.82
CA MET A 57 -10.19 -0.87 2.41
C MET A 57 -11.25 -1.80 1.86
N GLU A 58 -12.18 -1.22 1.13
CA GLU A 58 -13.11 -2.01 0.36
C GLU A 58 -12.30 -2.94 -0.55
N GLU A 59 -12.57 -4.22 -0.45
CA GLU A 59 -12.00 -5.18 -1.37
C GLU A 59 -12.67 -5.05 -2.73
N HIS A 60 -11.86 -5.01 -3.77
CA HIS A 60 -12.34 -4.91 -5.14
C HIS A 60 -12.30 -6.27 -5.82
N GLU A 61 -13.35 -6.61 -6.54
CA GLU A 61 -13.40 -7.86 -7.31
C GLU A 61 -12.49 -7.83 -8.54
N GLN A 62 -12.17 -6.63 -9.04
CA GLN A 62 -11.47 -6.46 -10.31
C GLN A 62 -9.95 -6.44 -10.17
N PHE A 63 -9.41 -6.15 -8.98
CA PHE A 63 -7.97 -6.13 -8.73
C PHE A 63 -7.63 -6.44 -7.27
N ILE A 64 -6.37 -6.77 -7.05
CA ILE A 64 -5.79 -6.96 -5.72
C ILE A 64 -5.14 -5.66 -5.29
N SER A 65 -5.48 -5.18 -4.11
CA SER A 65 -4.93 -3.95 -3.52
C SER A 65 -3.61 -4.22 -2.81
N VAL A 66 -2.57 -3.44 -3.12
CA VAL A 66 -1.29 -3.47 -2.39
C VAL A 66 -1.06 -2.09 -1.78
N VAL A 67 -1.00 -2.03 -0.46
CA VAL A 67 -0.98 -0.74 0.25
C VAL A 67 -0.04 -0.75 1.46
N GLY A 68 0.40 0.44 1.83
CA GLY A 68 1.20 0.74 3.02
C GLY A 68 0.45 1.63 4.02
N HIS A 69 1.12 2.68 4.50
CA HIS A 69 0.64 3.74 5.39
C HIS A 69 0.26 3.28 6.80
N THR A 70 -0.56 2.25 6.92
CA THR A 70 -0.96 1.69 8.22
C THR A 70 -0.10 0.49 8.54
N VAL A 71 0.71 0.62 9.59
CA VAL A 71 1.62 -0.43 10.01
C VAL A 71 0.86 -1.66 10.46
N THR A 72 1.27 -2.83 9.99
CA THR A 72 0.67 -4.11 10.38
C THR A 72 0.99 -4.46 11.83
N ASP A 73 0.05 -5.10 12.51
CA ASP A 73 0.15 -5.37 13.96
C ASP A 73 1.36 -6.23 14.32
N ASN A 74 1.66 -7.23 13.51
CA ASN A 74 2.77 -8.16 13.75
C ASN A 74 4.09 -7.76 13.05
N ARG A 75 4.16 -6.55 12.46
CA ARG A 75 5.34 -6.07 11.71
C ARG A 75 5.73 -6.96 10.53
N ARG A 76 4.78 -7.68 9.98
CA ARG A 76 4.96 -8.52 8.80
C ARG A 76 3.90 -8.20 7.76
N ILE A 77 4.16 -8.55 6.52
CA ILE A 77 3.19 -8.41 5.44
C ILE A 77 1.91 -9.15 5.82
N TRP A 78 0.79 -8.52 5.62
CA TRP A 78 -0.51 -9.10 5.89
C TRP A 78 -1.30 -9.24 4.60
N VAL A 79 -1.86 -10.42 4.38
CA VAL A 79 -2.74 -10.71 3.25
C VAL A 79 -4.13 -11.03 3.80
N SER A 80 -5.16 -10.40 3.25
CA SER A 80 -6.54 -10.66 3.67
C SER A 80 -6.95 -12.11 3.40
N PRO A 81 -7.94 -12.65 4.14
CA PRO A 81 -8.44 -14.02 3.93
C PRO A 81 -8.88 -14.29 2.49
N SER A 82 -9.44 -13.30 1.81
CA SER A 82 -9.82 -13.38 0.38
C SER A 82 -8.63 -13.33 -0.57
N GLY A 83 -7.43 -12.90 -0.11
CA GLY A 83 -6.27 -12.60 -0.94
C GLY A 83 -6.37 -11.30 -1.74
N ARG A 84 -7.39 -10.48 -1.51
CA ARG A 84 -7.67 -9.26 -2.29
C ARG A 84 -6.98 -8.01 -1.78
N THR A 85 -6.44 -8.07 -0.56
CA THR A 85 -5.71 -6.95 0.05
C THR A 85 -4.40 -7.43 0.61
N ILE A 86 -3.32 -6.73 0.26
CA ILE A 86 -1.96 -6.97 0.75
C ILE A 86 -1.48 -5.68 1.42
N ARG A 87 -1.19 -5.75 2.72
CA ARG A 87 -0.60 -4.65 3.49
C ARG A 87 0.89 -4.90 3.68
N ILE A 88 1.71 -3.97 3.21
CA ILE A 88 3.17 -4.13 3.18
C ILE A 88 3.92 -3.22 4.15
N ASP A 89 3.26 -2.35 4.88
CA ASP A 89 3.92 -1.50 5.86
C ASP A 89 4.21 -2.28 7.15
N CYS A 90 5.43 -2.73 7.29
CA CYS A 90 5.91 -3.46 8.46
C CYS A 90 6.59 -2.53 9.50
N GLY A 91 6.47 -1.22 9.35
CA GLY A 91 6.93 -0.24 10.30
C GLY A 91 8.44 0.03 10.28
N ALA A 92 9.12 -0.18 9.15
CA ALA A 92 10.57 0.04 9.05
C ALA A 92 10.99 1.45 9.51
N GLY A 93 10.20 2.48 9.20
CA GLY A 93 10.45 3.85 9.64
C GLY A 93 10.39 4.05 11.15
N TYR A 94 9.75 3.18 11.90
CA TYR A 94 9.63 3.31 13.35
C TYR A 94 10.95 3.05 14.09
N LYS A 95 11.90 2.36 13.46
CA LYS A 95 13.24 2.17 14.02
C LYS A 95 13.99 3.47 14.29
N CYS A 96 13.75 4.49 13.47
CA CYS A 96 14.33 5.82 13.65
C CYS A 96 13.87 6.47 14.97
N TYR A 97 12.77 6.02 15.53
CA TYR A 97 12.21 6.50 16.81
C TYR A 97 12.39 5.49 17.94
N GLY A 98 13.29 4.53 17.80
CA GLY A 98 13.55 3.49 18.82
C GLY A 98 12.40 2.50 19.02
N LYS A 99 11.49 2.38 18.06
CA LYS A 99 10.37 1.43 18.08
C LYS A 99 10.65 0.22 17.21
N GLU A 100 9.95 -0.87 17.48
CA GLU A 100 10.03 -2.06 16.64
C GLU A 100 9.48 -1.81 15.24
N GLY A 101 10.16 -2.35 14.25
CA GLY A 101 9.77 -2.29 12.86
C GLY A 101 10.65 -3.18 12.00
N THR A 102 10.12 -3.58 10.87
CA THR A 102 10.78 -4.47 9.91
C THR A 102 10.62 -3.87 8.51
N LEU A 103 11.63 -3.99 7.68
CA LEU A 103 11.49 -3.71 6.25
C LEU A 103 10.99 -4.97 5.57
N GLY A 104 9.78 -4.93 5.04
CA GLY A 104 9.18 -6.02 4.28
C GLY A 104 9.11 -5.72 2.79
N ALA A 105 9.27 -6.75 1.99
CA ALA A 105 9.02 -6.72 0.56
C ALA A 105 8.32 -8.01 0.12
N ILE A 106 7.47 -7.92 -0.89
CA ILE A 106 6.78 -9.07 -1.45
C ILE A 106 7.01 -9.13 -2.97
N ARG A 107 7.30 -10.32 -3.46
CA ARG A 107 7.39 -10.58 -4.89
C ARG A 107 6.06 -11.13 -5.39
N LEU A 108 5.35 -10.35 -6.20
CA LEU A 108 3.98 -10.65 -6.59
C LEU A 108 3.85 -11.86 -7.55
N ASN A 109 4.93 -12.28 -8.20
CA ASN A 109 4.91 -13.45 -9.09
C ASN A 109 4.56 -14.75 -8.36
N ASP A 110 5.12 -14.93 -7.17
CA ASP A 110 5.01 -16.15 -6.38
C ASP A 110 4.64 -15.88 -4.91
N MET A 111 4.35 -14.61 -4.58
CA MET A 111 3.97 -14.16 -3.23
C MET A 111 5.07 -14.41 -2.18
N LYS A 112 6.33 -14.51 -2.61
CA LYS A 112 7.46 -14.67 -1.69
C LYS A 112 7.74 -13.40 -0.93
N GLU A 113 7.80 -13.51 0.38
CA GLU A 113 8.08 -12.42 1.30
C GLU A 113 9.57 -12.38 1.69
N PHE A 114 10.09 -11.17 1.85
CA PHE A 114 11.46 -10.90 2.26
C PHE A 114 11.44 -9.89 3.38
N TYR A 115 12.31 -10.08 4.39
CA TYR A 115 12.36 -9.21 5.56
C TYR A 115 13.79 -8.86 5.95
N ILE A 116 13.98 -7.60 6.37
CA ILE A 116 15.21 -7.12 6.99
C ILE A 116 14.84 -6.44 8.31
N ASN A 117 15.39 -6.96 9.36
CA ASN A 117 15.13 -6.43 10.71
C ASN A 117 16.10 -5.29 11.08
#